data_45e6a421cb012ce4b647a6627f175414
#
_entry.id   45e6a421cb012ce4b647a6627f175414
#
_cell.length_a   1.000
_cell.length_b   1.000
_cell.length_c   1.000
_cell.angle_alpha   90.00
_cell.angle_beta   90.00
_cell.angle_gamma   90.00
#
_symmetry.space_group_name_H-M   'P 1'
#
loop_
_entity.id
_entity.type
_entity.pdbx_description
1 polymer ?
#
loop_
_entity_poly.entity_id
_entity_poly.type
_entity_poly.pdbx_seq_one_letter_code
_entity_poly.pdbx_strand_id
1 'polypeptide(L)'
;MTAPGAGEPGAAQAVPSGVVYCNQCGHSNPTGAHFCSSCGAVLEPQSGDDTTITFAPVEATGDVGEDELTVSLGELHESMAMVVVKRGPNAGSKFALDQDVTRAGRHPDSDIFLDDITVSRRHAEIIRRPDGYTVRDVGSLNGTYLNRERIDEGELKQGDELQIGKFKLVFFSGPAAEG
;
A
#
# COMPACT_ATOMS: atom_id res chain seq x y z
N MET A 1 -21.75 -48.70 -48.67
CA MET A 1 -21.29 -49.34 -47.44
C MET A 1 -20.24 -48.49 -46.83
N THR A 2 -20.64 -47.63 -45.93
CA THR A 2 -19.83 -46.54 -45.42
C THR A 2 -19.55 -46.83 -43.96
N ALA A 3 -18.29 -47.00 -43.57
CA ALA A 3 -17.88 -47.13 -42.20
C ALA A 3 -17.96 -45.76 -41.52
N PRO A 4 -18.53 -45.67 -40.32
CA PRO A 4 -18.47 -44.43 -39.56
C PRO A 4 -17.12 -44.28 -38.87
N GLY A 5 -16.52 -43.14 -39.05
CA GLY A 5 -15.29 -42.74 -38.40
C GLY A 5 -15.49 -42.68 -36.86
N ALA A 6 -14.64 -43.39 -36.17
CA ALA A 6 -14.51 -43.30 -34.73
C ALA A 6 -13.97 -41.93 -34.35
N GLY A 7 -14.82 -41.11 -33.69
CA GLY A 7 -14.36 -39.90 -33.02
C GLY A 7 -13.49 -40.28 -31.82
N GLU A 8 -12.27 -39.87 -31.87
CA GLU A 8 -11.37 -39.99 -30.72
C GLU A 8 -11.91 -39.13 -29.55
N PRO A 9 -12.01 -39.66 -28.36
CA PRO A 9 -12.29 -38.87 -27.17
C PRO A 9 -11.09 -37.97 -26.89
N GLY A 10 -11.28 -36.68 -27.04
CA GLY A 10 -10.31 -35.69 -26.68
C GLY A 10 -9.82 -35.94 -25.26
N ALA A 11 -8.49 -35.96 -25.13
CA ALA A 11 -7.80 -36.09 -23.88
C ALA A 11 -8.40 -35.13 -22.86
N ALA A 12 -8.94 -35.67 -21.81
CA ALA A 12 -9.32 -34.91 -20.64
C ALA A 12 -8.07 -34.27 -20.07
N GLN A 13 -7.92 -32.99 -20.35
CA GLN A 13 -6.90 -32.20 -19.68
C GLN A 13 -7.31 -32.16 -18.21
N ALA A 14 -6.48 -32.74 -17.37
CA ALA A 14 -6.62 -32.66 -15.94
C ALA A 14 -6.62 -31.19 -15.55
N VAL A 15 -7.80 -30.67 -15.20
CA VAL A 15 -7.93 -29.35 -14.59
C VAL A 15 -7.18 -29.38 -13.25
N PRO A 16 -6.17 -28.57 -13.06
CA PRO A 16 -5.52 -28.50 -11.76
C PRO A 16 -6.58 -28.05 -10.75
N SER A 17 -6.78 -28.87 -9.74
CA SER A 17 -7.77 -28.66 -8.69
C SER A 17 -7.30 -27.54 -7.75
N GLY A 18 -7.40 -26.31 -8.21
CA GLY A 18 -7.10 -25.16 -7.38
C GLY A 18 -7.32 -23.87 -8.14
N VAL A 19 -7.93 -22.93 -7.49
CA VAL A 19 -8.11 -21.57 -7.99
C VAL A 19 -7.55 -20.59 -6.97
N VAL A 20 -6.91 -19.55 -7.44
CA VAL A 20 -6.45 -18.43 -6.63
C VAL A 20 -7.33 -17.24 -6.93
N TYR A 21 -7.92 -16.67 -5.91
CA TYR A 21 -8.75 -15.47 -6.05
C TYR A 21 -7.89 -14.21 -5.96
N CYS A 22 -8.11 -13.30 -6.88
CA CYS A 22 -7.43 -12.02 -6.86
C CYS A 22 -7.92 -11.16 -5.69
N ASN A 23 -7.01 -10.69 -4.86
CA ASN A 23 -7.33 -9.83 -3.72
C ASN A 23 -7.82 -8.43 -4.14
N GLN A 24 -7.56 -8.04 -5.39
CA GLN A 24 -7.96 -6.74 -5.93
C GLN A 24 -9.38 -6.73 -6.50
N CYS A 25 -9.76 -7.75 -7.27
CA CYS A 25 -11.04 -7.77 -7.99
C CYS A 25 -11.89 -9.01 -7.73
N GLY A 26 -11.41 -9.97 -6.93
CA GLY A 26 -12.13 -11.20 -6.61
C GLY A 26 -12.20 -12.23 -7.77
N HIS A 27 -11.54 -11.96 -8.90
CA HIS A 27 -11.55 -12.87 -10.04
C HIS A 27 -10.78 -14.15 -9.74
N SER A 28 -11.35 -15.31 -10.13
CA SER A 28 -10.68 -16.61 -9.97
C SER A 28 -9.66 -16.84 -11.09
N ASN A 29 -8.45 -17.19 -10.71
CA ASN A 29 -7.34 -17.49 -11.62
C ASN A 29 -6.84 -18.92 -11.37
N PRO A 30 -6.25 -19.58 -12.36
CA PRO A 30 -5.66 -20.90 -12.16
C PRO A 30 -4.47 -20.81 -11.18
N THR A 31 -4.29 -21.85 -10.38
CA THR A 31 -3.09 -21.98 -9.52
C THR A 31 -1.83 -21.91 -10.37
N GLY A 32 -0.90 -21.05 -9.97
CA GLY A 32 0.33 -20.78 -10.72
C GLY A 32 0.26 -19.55 -11.63
N ALA A 33 -0.88 -18.87 -11.70
CA ALA A 33 -0.93 -17.58 -12.36
C ALA A 33 -0.21 -16.52 -11.52
N HIS A 34 0.72 -15.81 -12.11
CA HIS A 34 1.46 -14.73 -11.48
C HIS A 34 0.71 -13.39 -11.53
N PHE A 35 -0.25 -13.28 -12.44
CA PHE A 35 -1.03 -12.07 -12.64
C PHE A 35 -2.51 -12.42 -12.80
N CYS A 36 -3.37 -11.56 -12.27
CA CYS A 36 -4.80 -11.70 -12.47
C CYS A 36 -5.16 -11.43 -13.93
N SER A 37 -5.88 -12.38 -14.56
CA SER A 37 -6.33 -12.26 -15.95
C SER A 37 -7.39 -11.16 -16.16
N SER A 38 -8.00 -10.68 -15.10
CA SER A 38 -9.04 -9.65 -15.16
C SER A 38 -8.51 -8.23 -14.92
N CYS A 39 -7.71 -8.02 -13.89
CA CYS A 39 -7.25 -6.67 -13.51
C CYS A 39 -5.72 -6.48 -13.63
N GLY A 40 -4.96 -7.54 -13.95
CA GLY A 40 -3.51 -7.47 -14.08
C GLY A 40 -2.74 -7.39 -12.75
N ALA A 41 -3.42 -7.47 -11.60
CA ALA A 41 -2.76 -7.47 -10.32
C ALA A 41 -1.86 -8.69 -10.13
N VAL A 42 -0.72 -8.52 -9.49
CA VAL A 42 0.17 -9.62 -9.15
C VAL A 42 -0.52 -10.56 -8.17
N LEU A 43 -0.55 -11.84 -8.52
CA LEU A 43 -1.03 -12.89 -7.64
C LEU A 43 0.22 -13.52 -6.99
N GLU A 44 0.34 -13.41 -5.70
CA GLU A 44 1.39 -14.10 -4.99
C GLU A 44 1.17 -15.62 -5.08
N PRO A 45 2.17 -16.38 -5.54
CA PRO A 45 2.07 -17.82 -5.50
C PRO A 45 2.00 -18.24 -4.03
N GLN A 46 0.91 -18.90 -3.67
CA GLN A 46 0.86 -19.60 -2.40
C GLN A 46 1.84 -20.76 -2.50
N SER A 47 3.10 -20.48 -2.26
CA SER A 47 4.07 -21.52 -1.98
C SER A 47 3.64 -22.15 -0.67
N GLY A 48 3.04 -23.31 -0.78
CA GLY A 48 2.81 -24.17 0.37
C GLY A 48 4.17 -24.68 0.88
N ASP A 49 4.91 -23.82 1.51
CA ASP A 49 5.96 -24.18 2.42
C ASP A 49 5.43 -23.87 3.82
N ASP A 50 5.12 -24.95 4.50
CA ASP A 50 4.81 -24.98 5.92
C ASP A 50 6.00 -24.46 6.72
N THR A 51 6.25 -23.17 6.63
CA THR A 51 7.01 -22.52 7.67
C THR A 51 5.99 -21.98 8.66
N THR A 52 5.45 -22.89 9.45
CA THR A 52 4.73 -22.53 10.65
C THR A 52 5.69 -21.76 11.53
N ILE A 53 5.69 -20.44 11.38
CA ILE A 53 6.24 -19.59 12.41
C ILE A 53 5.24 -19.68 13.55
N THR A 54 5.54 -20.54 14.49
CA THR A 54 4.80 -20.63 15.73
C THR A 54 5.06 -19.34 16.50
N PHE A 55 4.17 -18.36 16.32
CA PHE A 55 4.10 -17.27 17.28
C PHE A 55 3.60 -17.89 18.58
N ALA A 56 4.49 -17.98 19.55
CA ALA A 56 4.08 -18.26 20.90
C ALA A 56 3.02 -17.22 21.31
N PRO A 57 1.87 -17.65 21.85
CA PRO A 57 0.90 -16.69 22.31
C PRO A 57 1.52 -15.88 23.45
N VAL A 58 1.79 -14.62 23.18
CA VAL A 58 2.01 -13.67 24.24
C VAL A 58 0.65 -13.47 24.86
N GLU A 59 0.47 -13.90 26.07
CA GLU A 59 -0.74 -13.66 26.84
C GLU A 59 -0.94 -12.14 26.95
N ALA A 60 -1.84 -11.63 26.13
CA ALA A 60 -2.27 -10.25 26.23
C ALA A 60 -3.23 -10.14 27.41
N THR A 61 -2.69 -9.84 28.56
CA THR A 61 -3.47 -9.26 29.64
C THR A 61 -3.42 -7.75 29.48
N GLY A 62 -4.53 -7.16 29.17
CA GLY A 62 -4.70 -5.72 29.36
C GLY A 62 -5.24 -4.98 28.14
N ASP A 63 -6.50 -4.67 28.31
CA ASP A 63 -7.17 -3.44 27.90
C ASP A 63 -6.69 -2.79 26.60
N VAL A 64 -7.51 -2.94 25.60
CA VAL A 64 -7.38 -2.26 24.30
C VAL A 64 -7.72 -0.78 24.48
N GLY A 65 -6.75 -0.02 24.91
CA GLY A 65 -6.71 1.43 24.72
C GLY A 65 -6.25 1.72 23.29
N GLU A 66 -7.13 2.35 22.57
CA GLU A 66 -6.99 3.13 21.34
C GLU A 66 -5.57 3.32 20.77
N ASP A 67 -5.38 2.78 19.54
CA ASP A 67 -4.50 3.31 18.49
C ASP A 67 -3.05 3.67 18.86
N GLU A 68 -2.32 2.78 19.44
CA GLU A 68 -0.87 2.88 19.39
C GLU A 68 -0.34 2.03 18.22
N LEU A 69 -0.25 2.67 17.05
CA LEU A 69 0.61 2.19 15.99
C LEU A 69 2.06 2.33 16.48
N THR A 70 2.49 1.36 17.28
CA THR A 70 3.91 1.22 17.59
C THR A 70 4.64 0.80 16.33
N VAL A 71 4.98 1.81 15.52
CA VAL A 71 6.04 1.65 14.54
C VAL A 71 7.29 1.37 15.36
N SER A 72 7.83 0.17 15.21
CA SER A 72 9.13 -0.15 15.83
C SER A 72 10.15 0.87 15.34
N LEU A 73 10.46 1.83 16.18
CA LEU A 73 11.45 2.90 15.93
C LEU A 73 12.86 2.36 15.62
N GLY A 74 13.05 1.04 15.72
CA GLY A 74 14.33 0.39 15.42
C GLY A 74 14.64 0.22 13.93
N GLU A 75 13.68 0.45 13.02
CA GLU A 75 13.89 0.34 11.58
C GLU A 75 14.09 1.70 10.88
N LEU A 76 13.99 2.77 11.65
CA LEU A 76 14.33 4.11 11.13
C LEU A 76 15.85 4.27 11.19
N HIS A 77 16.52 4.02 10.10
CA HIS A 77 17.87 4.53 9.92
C HIS A 77 17.88 6.04 10.19
N GLU A 78 18.79 6.47 11.03
CA GLU A 78 19.04 7.88 11.39
C GLU A 78 19.03 8.76 10.13
N SER A 79 17.99 9.51 9.91
CA SER A 79 17.71 10.46 8.83
C SER A 79 16.60 10.08 7.83
N MET A 80 15.90 9.00 7.99
CA MET A 80 14.78 8.66 7.10
C MET A 80 13.45 9.11 7.70
N ALA A 81 12.71 9.90 6.94
CA ALA A 81 11.30 10.14 7.21
C ALA A 81 10.44 9.14 6.45
N MET A 82 9.26 8.88 6.98
CA MET A 82 8.26 8.04 6.33
C MET A 82 6.86 8.57 6.56
N VAL A 83 5.96 8.19 5.68
CA VAL A 83 4.53 8.34 5.90
C VAL A 83 3.87 6.97 5.99
N VAL A 84 2.94 6.84 6.91
CA VAL A 84 2.18 5.61 7.14
C VAL A 84 0.71 5.89 6.86
N VAL A 85 0.08 5.06 6.05
CA VAL A 85 -1.36 5.17 5.77
C VAL A 85 -2.13 4.65 6.98
N LYS A 86 -2.75 5.57 7.72
CA LYS A 86 -3.58 5.25 8.87
C LYS A 86 -4.99 4.81 8.47
N ARG A 87 -5.54 5.44 7.43
CA ARG A 87 -6.89 5.14 6.95
C ARG A 87 -6.95 5.22 5.42
N GLY A 88 -7.66 4.27 4.83
CA GLY A 88 -7.87 4.16 3.39
C GLY A 88 -7.71 2.71 2.93
N PRO A 89 -7.87 2.43 1.62
CA PRO A 89 -7.71 1.09 1.07
C PRO A 89 -6.37 0.42 1.39
N ASN A 90 -5.30 1.22 1.50
CA ASN A 90 -3.95 0.75 1.78
C ASN A 90 -3.52 1.04 3.22
N ALA A 91 -4.45 1.00 4.17
CA ALA A 91 -4.13 1.23 5.58
C ALA A 91 -3.03 0.26 6.06
N GLY A 92 -2.03 0.79 6.73
CA GLY A 92 -0.83 0.06 7.16
C GLY A 92 0.36 0.15 6.20
N SER A 93 0.17 0.63 4.98
CA SER A 93 1.28 0.85 4.05
C SER A 93 2.20 1.97 4.55
N LYS A 94 3.51 1.72 4.40
CA LYS A 94 4.58 2.64 4.79
C LYS A 94 5.32 3.09 3.52
N PHE A 95 5.57 4.36 3.40
CA PHE A 95 6.32 4.96 2.29
C PHE A 95 7.50 5.74 2.86
N ALA A 96 8.70 5.34 2.49
CA ALA A 96 9.91 6.07 2.86
C ALA A 96 10.03 7.37 2.04
N LEU A 97 10.51 8.43 2.67
CA LEU A 97 10.76 9.73 2.07
C LEU A 97 12.27 9.91 1.86
N ASP A 98 12.84 9.10 0.99
CA ASP A 98 14.26 9.07 0.68
C ASP A 98 14.67 10.03 -0.45
N GLN A 99 13.70 10.56 -1.17
CA GLN A 99 13.91 11.48 -2.27
C GLN A 99 13.75 12.95 -1.83
N ASP A 100 14.35 13.86 -2.61
CA ASP A 100 14.19 15.29 -2.40
C ASP A 100 12.74 15.74 -2.59
N VAL A 101 12.03 15.09 -3.50
CA VAL A 101 10.60 15.31 -3.77
C VAL A 101 9.91 13.97 -3.92
N THR A 102 9.00 13.68 -3.01
CA THR A 102 8.14 12.49 -3.05
C THR A 102 6.74 12.90 -3.51
N ARG A 103 6.28 12.33 -4.60
CA ARG A 103 4.98 12.65 -5.20
C ARG A 103 3.91 11.72 -4.68
N ALA A 104 2.79 12.31 -4.27
CA ALA A 104 1.60 11.59 -3.86
C ALA A 104 0.44 11.83 -4.84
N GLY A 105 -0.22 10.77 -5.26
CA GLY A 105 -1.34 10.88 -6.18
C GLY A 105 -1.87 9.54 -6.68
N ARG A 106 -2.89 9.60 -7.52
CA ARG A 106 -3.51 8.42 -8.14
C ARG A 106 -2.77 7.97 -9.42
N HIS A 107 -1.74 8.68 -9.86
CA HIS A 107 -0.95 8.24 -10.99
C HIS A 107 -0.07 7.04 -10.59
N PRO A 108 0.04 5.98 -11.41
CA PRO A 108 0.86 4.82 -11.08
C PRO A 108 2.35 5.12 -10.91
N ASP A 109 2.85 6.21 -11.51
CA ASP A 109 4.23 6.68 -11.34
C ASP A 109 4.44 7.53 -10.07
N SER A 110 3.41 7.69 -9.25
CA SER A 110 3.55 8.38 -7.98
C SER A 110 4.31 7.52 -6.98
N ASP A 111 5.24 8.13 -6.24
CA ASP A 111 6.02 7.45 -5.19
C ASP A 111 5.10 6.95 -4.06
N ILE A 112 4.10 7.76 -3.73
CA ILE A 112 3.00 7.38 -2.85
C ILE A 112 1.76 7.20 -3.72
N PHE A 113 1.54 5.97 -4.17
CA PHE A 113 0.39 5.65 -5.00
C PHE A 113 -0.87 5.47 -4.15
N LEU A 114 -1.84 6.34 -4.38
CA LEU A 114 -3.13 6.36 -3.67
C LEU A 114 -4.26 6.14 -4.69
N ASP A 115 -4.64 4.88 -4.91
CA ASP A 115 -5.65 4.51 -5.89
C ASP A 115 -7.06 4.78 -5.39
N ASP A 116 -7.51 6.00 -5.59
CA ASP A 116 -8.86 6.42 -5.28
C ASP A 116 -9.33 7.60 -6.12
N ILE A 117 -10.62 7.63 -6.44
CA ILE A 117 -11.22 8.71 -7.23
C ILE A 117 -11.21 10.06 -6.54
N THR A 118 -11.09 10.09 -5.21
CA THR A 118 -10.98 11.32 -4.42
C THR A 118 -9.58 11.92 -4.45
N VAL A 119 -8.62 11.19 -5.01
CA VAL A 119 -7.22 11.61 -5.15
C VAL A 119 -6.95 12.02 -6.59
N SER A 120 -6.38 13.19 -6.79
CA SER A 120 -5.95 13.66 -8.10
C SER A 120 -4.72 12.88 -8.58
N ARG A 121 -4.47 12.82 -9.88
CA ARG A 121 -3.31 12.13 -10.47
C ARG A 121 -2.01 12.64 -9.89
N ARG A 122 -1.88 13.97 -9.79
CA ARG A 122 -0.86 14.68 -9.02
C ARG A 122 -1.61 15.43 -7.94
N HIS A 123 -1.52 14.98 -6.70
CA HIS A 123 -2.29 15.56 -5.62
C HIS A 123 -1.44 16.45 -4.74
N ALA A 124 -0.35 15.91 -4.23
CA ALA A 124 0.56 16.61 -3.36
C ALA A 124 2.02 16.17 -3.59
N GLU A 125 2.94 16.97 -3.16
CA GLU A 125 4.36 16.67 -3.12
C GLU A 125 4.90 16.87 -1.71
N ILE A 126 5.68 15.93 -1.23
CA ILE A 126 6.43 16.08 0.02
C ILE A 126 7.86 16.40 -0.36
N ILE A 127 8.32 17.55 0.06
CA ILE A 127 9.62 18.11 -0.31
C ILE A 127 10.54 18.03 0.90
N ARG A 128 11.67 17.39 0.73
CA ARG A 128 12.75 17.39 1.73
C ARG A 128 13.44 18.74 1.76
N ARG A 129 13.56 19.32 2.94
CA ARG A 129 14.25 20.59 3.18
C ARG A 129 15.41 20.36 4.16
N PRO A 130 16.40 21.25 4.21
CA PRO A 130 17.46 21.17 5.23
C PRO A 130 16.93 21.17 6.67
N ASP A 131 15.80 21.86 6.88
CA ASP A 131 15.17 22.02 8.19
C ASP A 131 14.07 20.99 8.47
N GLY A 132 13.79 20.06 7.53
CA GLY A 132 12.72 19.08 7.70
C GLY A 132 12.02 18.75 6.39
N TYR A 133 10.71 18.56 6.48
CA TYR A 133 9.87 18.21 5.34
C TYR A 133 8.70 19.19 5.21
N THR A 134 8.35 19.48 3.97
CA THR A 134 7.23 20.35 3.62
C THR A 134 6.29 19.58 2.68
N VAL A 135 5.00 19.62 2.94
CA VAL A 135 3.99 19.13 2.01
C VAL A 135 3.40 20.28 1.22
N ARG A 136 3.22 20.09 -0.08
CA ARG A 136 2.64 21.07 -0.99
C ARG A 136 1.53 20.44 -1.82
N ASP A 137 0.38 21.11 -1.89
CA ASP A 137 -0.68 20.77 -2.84
C ASP A 137 -0.30 21.23 -4.25
N VAL A 138 -0.42 20.38 -5.24
CA VAL A 138 -0.02 20.69 -6.62
C VAL A 138 -1.23 20.91 -7.55
N GLY A 139 -2.32 21.41 -7.00
CA GLY A 139 -3.56 21.67 -7.72
C GLY A 139 -4.53 20.50 -7.68
N SER A 140 -4.66 19.88 -6.51
CA SER A 140 -5.64 18.81 -6.31
C SER A 140 -7.08 19.34 -6.38
N LEU A 141 -7.99 18.45 -6.81
CA LEU A 141 -9.41 18.78 -6.90
C LEU A 141 -10.05 18.93 -5.51
N ASN A 142 -9.71 18.03 -4.59
CA ASN A 142 -10.32 17.98 -3.26
C ASN A 142 -9.50 18.68 -2.17
N GLY A 143 -8.28 19.11 -2.48
CA GLY A 143 -7.37 19.75 -1.53
C GLY A 143 -6.59 18.77 -0.66
N THR A 144 -5.53 19.29 -0.08
CA THR A 144 -4.66 18.59 0.89
C THR A 144 -4.90 19.20 2.27
N TYR A 145 -5.03 18.34 3.28
CA TYR A 145 -5.30 18.76 4.65
C TYR A 145 -4.18 18.31 5.57
N LEU A 146 -3.67 19.22 6.37
CA LEU A 146 -2.69 18.95 7.42
C LEU A 146 -3.36 19.20 8.77
N ASN A 147 -3.41 18.17 9.62
CA ASN A 147 -4.09 18.24 10.93
C ASN A 147 -5.52 18.77 10.85
N ARG A 148 -6.27 18.37 9.79
CA ARG A 148 -7.65 18.80 9.48
C ARG A 148 -7.80 20.21 8.95
N GLU A 149 -6.72 20.92 8.72
CA GLU A 149 -6.70 22.24 8.10
C GLU A 149 -6.28 22.12 6.62
N ARG A 150 -7.06 22.73 5.72
CA ARG A 150 -6.71 22.76 4.30
C ARG A 150 -5.50 23.68 4.09
N ILE A 151 -4.52 23.15 3.38
CA ILE A 151 -3.26 23.83 3.12
C ILE A 151 -2.93 23.82 1.63
N ASP A 152 -2.21 24.83 1.17
CA ASP A 152 -1.52 24.85 -0.11
C ASP A 152 -0.07 24.38 0.06
N GLU A 153 0.56 24.77 1.17
CA GLU A 153 1.88 24.32 1.59
C GLU A 153 1.96 24.38 3.12
N GLY A 154 2.62 23.39 3.73
CA GLY A 154 2.79 23.34 5.18
C GLY A 154 3.98 22.48 5.59
N GLU A 155 4.60 22.84 6.70
CA GLU A 155 5.68 22.06 7.30
C GLU A 155 5.12 20.80 7.96
N LEU A 156 5.79 19.68 7.73
CA LEU A 156 5.48 18.39 8.36
C LEU A 156 6.32 18.20 9.62
N LYS A 157 5.64 17.92 10.70
CA LYS A 157 6.24 17.59 11.99
C LYS A 157 5.94 16.16 12.38
N GLN A 158 6.74 15.62 13.28
CA GLN A 158 6.54 14.29 13.83
C GLN A 158 5.10 14.08 14.33
N GLY A 159 4.43 13.07 13.78
CA GLY A 159 3.07 12.70 14.15
C GLY A 159 1.97 13.50 13.45
N ASP A 160 2.30 14.40 12.53
CA ASP A 160 1.30 15.16 11.78
C ASP A 160 0.43 14.24 10.91
N GLU A 161 -0.88 14.50 10.93
CA GLU A 161 -1.85 13.80 10.10
C GLU A 161 -2.05 14.56 8.78
N LEU A 162 -1.68 13.90 7.68
CA LEU A 162 -1.87 14.40 6.33
C LEU A 162 -3.08 13.71 5.70
N GLN A 163 -4.06 14.46 5.22
CA GLN A 163 -5.22 13.92 4.53
C GLN A 163 -5.17 14.26 3.05
N ILE A 164 -5.19 13.23 2.23
CA ILE A 164 -5.21 13.29 0.76
C ILE A 164 -6.42 12.50 0.26
N GLY A 165 -7.46 13.21 -0.20
CA GLY A 165 -8.74 12.59 -0.51
C GLY A 165 -9.32 11.88 0.72
N LYS A 166 -9.66 10.61 0.60
CA LYS A 166 -10.13 9.80 1.74
C LYS A 166 -9.02 9.13 2.55
N PHE A 167 -7.77 9.24 2.10
CA PHE A 167 -6.62 8.68 2.81
C PHE A 167 -6.18 9.60 3.94
N LYS A 168 -5.84 8.99 5.06
CA LYS A 168 -5.17 9.64 6.16
C LYS A 168 -3.82 9.00 6.35
N LEU A 169 -2.79 9.82 6.27
CA LEU A 169 -1.41 9.41 6.44
C LEU A 169 -0.85 10.11 7.69
N VAL A 170 0.08 9.45 8.35
CA VAL A 170 0.81 10.05 9.47
C VAL A 170 2.26 10.16 9.11
N PHE A 171 2.83 11.33 9.32
CA PHE A 171 4.23 11.61 9.05
C PHE A 171 5.10 11.23 10.27
N PHE A 172 6.15 10.52 9.99
CA PHE A 172 7.19 10.18 10.96
C PHE A 172 8.55 10.61 10.41
N SER A 173 9.29 11.34 11.20
CA SER A 173 10.70 11.64 10.91
C SER A 173 11.56 10.96 11.97
N GLY A 174 12.70 10.43 11.55
CA GLY A 174 13.74 10.04 12.49
C GLY A 174 14.22 11.26 13.30
N PRO A 175 14.92 11.07 14.42
CA PRO A 175 15.48 12.18 15.16
C PRO A 175 16.32 13.04 14.21
N ALA A 176 15.98 14.32 14.15
CA ALA A 176 16.81 15.27 13.42
C ALA A 176 18.24 15.15 13.96
N ALA A 177 19.21 14.91 13.09
CA ALA A 177 20.59 15.01 13.48
C ALA A 177 20.82 16.46 13.90
N GLU A 178 20.77 16.71 15.20
CA GLU A 178 21.22 17.98 15.76
C GLU A 178 22.73 18.05 15.51
N GLY A 179 23.05 18.79 14.47
CA GLY A 179 24.43 19.14 14.17
C GLY A 179 24.78 20.49 14.70
#